data_ca07ea64feb4b624d118f0dd6038d9be
#
_entry.id   ca07ea64feb4b624d118f0dd6038d9be
#
_cell.length_a   1.000
_cell.length_b   1.000
_cell.length_c   1.000
_cell.angle_alpha   90.00
_cell.angle_beta   90.00
_cell.angle_gamma   90.00
#
_symmetry.space_group_name_H-M   'P 1'
#
loop_
_entity.id
_entity.type
_entity.pdbx_description
1 polymer ?
#
loop_
_entity_poly.entity_id
_entity_poly.type
_entity_poly.pdbx_seq_one_letter_code
_entity_poly.pdbx_strand_id
1 'polypeptide(L)'
;MANETVVTVTGYVAQEPVLRLTGSGTKVVNFRVATTERRYDRGVSGWRDGDTLFFSVSCWRTLGENILDSLKKGDPVVVQGRLRDGSWEKDGVTYSKVEIEASAVGHDLSKGVSQFTKSTLQPREPFVEVVAEQPAGVGDDLGDEPDRHVSHPAA
;
A
#
# COMPACT_ATOMS: atom_id res chain seq x y z
N MET A 1 21.97 -28.08 -1.24
CA MET A 1 21.98 -26.65 -1.64
C MET A 1 20.76 -26.42 -2.51
N ALA A 2 19.87 -25.59 -2.08
CA ALA A 2 18.71 -25.22 -2.90
C ALA A 2 19.17 -24.18 -3.93
N ASN A 3 18.91 -24.44 -5.20
CA ASN A 3 19.14 -23.48 -6.27
C ASN A 3 18.00 -22.45 -6.24
N GLU A 4 18.17 -21.40 -5.46
CA GLU A 4 17.19 -20.31 -5.33
C GLU A 4 17.54 -19.18 -6.28
N THR A 5 16.57 -18.73 -7.06
CA THR A 5 16.71 -17.53 -7.87
C THR A 5 16.34 -16.31 -7.02
N VAL A 6 17.34 -15.55 -6.59
CA VAL A 6 17.15 -14.33 -5.82
C VAL A 6 17.15 -13.14 -6.77
N VAL A 7 16.19 -12.25 -6.58
CA VAL A 7 16.07 -11.01 -7.37
C VAL A 7 15.92 -9.81 -6.46
N THR A 8 16.36 -8.66 -6.96
CA THR A 8 16.11 -7.36 -6.36
C THR A 8 15.39 -6.50 -7.39
N VAL A 9 14.24 -5.95 -7.01
CA VAL A 9 13.38 -5.15 -7.87
C VAL A 9 13.15 -3.80 -7.23
N THR A 10 13.27 -2.74 -8.00
CA THR A 10 12.89 -1.39 -7.61
C THR A 10 11.69 -0.94 -8.43
N GLY A 11 10.76 -0.26 -7.81
CA GLY A 11 9.54 0.21 -8.48
C GLY A 11 8.60 0.91 -7.52
N TYR A 12 7.34 0.93 -7.89
CA TYR A 12 6.28 1.57 -7.10
C TYR A 12 5.22 0.57 -6.71
N VAL A 13 4.66 0.72 -5.52
CA VAL A 13 3.51 -0.08 -5.08
C VAL A 13 2.32 0.21 -5.98
N ALA A 14 1.93 -0.77 -6.78
CA ALA A 14 0.85 -0.64 -7.77
C ALA A 14 -0.52 -1.01 -7.19
N GLN A 15 -0.53 -1.78 -6.12
CA GLN A 15 -1.73 -2.22 -5.43
C GLN A 15 -1.49 -2.21 -3.92
N GLU A 16 -2.45 -1.68 -3.17
CA GLU A 16 -2.41 -1.62 -1.71
C GLU A 16 -2.08 -2.99 -1.11
N PRO A 17 -1.19 -3.06 -0.11
CA PRO A 17 -0.92 -4.31 0.60
C PRO A 17 -2.17 -4.87 1.27
N VAL A 18 -2.41 -6.16 1.08
CA VAL A 18 -3.58 -6.87 1.61
C VAL A 18 -3.14 -8.04 2.46
N LEU A 19 -3.65 -8.11 3.69
CA LEU A 19 -3.45 -9.25 4.58
C LEU A 19 -4.35 -10.42 4.14
N ARG A 20 -3.76 -11.60 4.07
CA ARG A 20 -4.47 -12.87 3.87
C ARG A 20 -4.05 -13.88 4.92
N LEU A 21 -4.96 -14.77 5.26
CA LEU A 21 -4.69 -15.95 6.07
C LEU A 21 -4.61 -17.16 5.16
N THR A 22 -3.56 -17.96 5.32
CA THR A 22 -3.46 -19.25 4.66
C THR A 22 -4.35 -20.28 5.37
N GLY A 23 -4.57 -21.44 4.74
CA GLY A 23 -5.34 -22.54 5.35
C GLY A 23 -4.79 -23.04 6.68
N SER A 24 -3.49 -22.83 6.95
CA SER A 24 -2.83 -23.12 8.23
C SER A 24 -2.91 -21.97 9.25
N GLY A 25 -3.58 -20.86 8.94
CA GLY A 25 -3.69 -19.68 9.80
C GLY A 25 -2.46 -18.76 9.79
N THR A 26 -1.50 -18.99 8.90
CA THR A 26 -0.33 -18.12 8.77
C THR A 26 -0.68 -16.84 8.02
N LYS A 27 -0.27 -15.70 8.55
CA LYS A 27 -0.48 -14.39 7.92
C LYS A 27 0.51 -14.19 6.77
N VAL A 28 -0.01 -13.78 5.64
CA VAL A 28 0.76 -13.34 4.47
C VAL A 28 0.18 -12.03 3.96
N VAL A 29 1.05 -11.10 3.62
CA VAL A 29 0.66 -9.82 3.01
C VAL A 29 1.10 -9.84 1.55
N ASN A 30 0.17 -9.56 0.67
CA ASN A 30 0.40 -9.51 -0.76
C ASN A 30 0.21 -8.09 -1.28
N PHE A 31 1.10 -7.68 -2.17
CA PHE A 31 0.98 -6.44 -2.93
C PHE A 31 1.61 -6.60 -4.31
N ARG A 32 1.47 -5.59 -5.15
CA ARG A 32 2.08 -5.58 -6.49
C ARG A 32 3.04 -4.43 -6.62
N VAL A 33 4.16 -4.68 -7.28
CA VAL A 33 5.16 -3.67 -7.65
C VAL A 33 5.16 -3.49 -9.15
N ALA A 34 5.06 -2.24 -9.60
CA ALA A 34 5.24 -1.86 -10.98
C ALA A 34 6.66 -1.34 -11.19
N THR A 35 7.36 -1.94 -12.12
CA THR A 35 8.70 -1.53 -12.54
C THR A 35 8.65 -1.08 -13.98
N THR A 36 8.96 0.18 -14.23
CA THR A 36 8.99 0.74 -15.60
C THR A 36 10.42 1.01 -15.99
N GLU A 37 10.86 0.40 -17.09
CA GLU A 37 12.16 0.67 -17.67
C GLU A 37 12.17 2.08 -18.26
N ARG A 38 13.23 2.83 -18.01
CA ARG A 38 13.47 4.11 -18.67
C ARG A 38 14.61 3.98 -19.64
N ARG A 39 14.35 4.30 -20.89
CA ARG A 39 15.33 4.30 -21.98
C ARG A 39 15.59 5.70 -22.47
N TYR A 40 16.86 6.01 -22.74
CA TYR A 40 17.22 7.23 -23.40
C TYR A 40 17.01 7.10 -24.90
N ASP A 41 16.12 7.90 -25.47
CA ASP A 41 15.86 7.95 -26.91
C ASP A 41 16.68 9.09 -27.52
N ARG A 42 17.66 8.70 -28.33
CA ARG A 42 18.53 9.65 -29.04
C ARG A 42 17.77 10.45 -30.11
N GLY A 43 16.68 9.92 -30.66
CA GLY A 43 15.86 10.57 -31.68
C GLY A 43 15.13 11.81 -31.16
N VAL A 44 14.74 11.80 -29.87
CA VAL A 44 14.06 12.93 -29.21
C VAL A 44 14.95 13.61 -28.16
N SER A 45 16.21 13.16 -28.01
CA SER A 45 17.17 13.65 -27.01
C SER A 45 16.59 13.68 -25.59
N GLY A 46 15.86 12.64 -25.22
CA GLY A 46 15.18 12.58 -23.93
C GLY A 46 14.93 11.15 -23.44
N TRP A 47 14.53 11.07 -22.18
CA TRP A 47 14.16 9.81 -21.55
C TRP A 47 12.71 9.46 -21.86
N ARG A 48 12.47 8.22 -22.29
CA ARG A 48 11.14 7.66 -22.49
C ARG A 48 10.92 6.49 -21.55
N ASP A 49 9.69 6.32 -21.15
CA ASP A 49 9.26 5.13 -20.43
C ASP A 49 9.11 3.99 -21.43
N GLY A 50 9.73 2.87 -21.09
CA GLY A 50 9.60 1.60 -21.80
C GLY A 50 8.47 0.76 -21.21
N ASP A 51 8.62 -0.56 -21.33
CA ASP A 51 7.64 -1.50 -20.81
C ASP A 51 7.56 -1.47 -19.29
N THR A 52 6.35 -1.66 -18.78
CA THR A 52 6.10 -1.80 -17.34
C THR A 52 5.89 -3.27 -17.01
N LEU A 53 6.69 -3.78 -16.08
CA LEU A 53 6.55 -5.11 -15.53
C LEU A 53 5.85 -5.03 -14.17
N PHE A 54 4.96 -5.98 -13.91
CA PHE A 54 4.27 -6.10 -12.63
C PHE A 54 4.70 -7.38 -11.94
N PHE A 55 5.18 -7.23 -10.70
CA PHE A 55 5.53 -8.35 -9.84
C PHE A 55 4.53 -8.47 -8.70
N SER A 56 4.07 -9.68 -8.47
CA SER A 56 3.35 -10.00 -7.22
C SER A 56 4.37 -10.31 -6.15
N VAL A 57 4.17 -9.72 -4.98
CA VAL A 57 5.08 -9.86 -3.84
C VAL A 57 4.31 -10.45 -2.67
N SER A 58 4.85 -11.48 -2.07
CA SER A 58 4.34 -12.09 -0.84
C SER A 58 5.32 -11.89 0.31
N CYS A 59 4.79 -11.45 1.43
CA CYS A 59 5.55 -11.13 2.63
C CYS A 59 4.94 -11.86 3.83
N TRP A 60 5.73 -12.70 4.48
CA TRP A 60 5.28 -13.58 5.52
C TRP A 60 5.54 -13.01 6.91
N ARG A 61 4.64 -13.31 7.85
CA ARG A 61 4.81 -13.04 9.29
C ARG A 61 5.07 -11.56 9.58
N THR A 62 6.07 -11.26 10.41
CA THR A 62 6.42 -9.91 10.86
C THR A 62 6.73 -8.94 9.72
N LEU A 63 7.40 -9.40 8.64
CA LEU A 63 7.65 -8.57 7.47
C LEU A 63 6.33 -8.07 6.86
N GLY A 64 5.37 -8.97 6.69
CA GLY A 64 4.04 -8.61 6.17
C GLY A 64 3.31 -7.62 7.08
N GLU A 65 3.33 -7.84 8.39
CA GLU A 65 2.68 -6.94 9.35
C GLU A 65 3.28 -5.52 9.30
N ASN A 66 4.60 -5.42 9.25
CA ASN A 66 5.28 -4.13 9.14
C ASN A 66 4.99 -3.43 7.81
N ILE A 67 4.83 -4.19 6.74
CA ILE A 67 4.46 -3.64 5.42
C ILE A 67 3.08 -2.99 5.45
N LEU A 68 2.09 -3.59 6.10
CA LEU A 68 0.76 -3.01 6.24
C LEU A 68 0.78 -1.62 6.89
N ASP A 69 1.70 -1.42 7.85
CA ASP A 69 1.82 -0.14 8.54
C ASP A 69 2.71 0.88 7.81
N SER A 70 3.52 0.40 6.87
CA SER A 70 4.60 1.21 6.27
C SER A 70 4.33 1.60 4.83
N LEU A 71 3.70 0.74 4.04
CA LEU A 71 3.56 0.92 2.60
C LEU A 71 2.14 1.25 2.18
N LYS A 72 2.05 2.17 1.23
CA LYS A 72 0.80 2.56 0.56
C LYS A 72 0.98 2.47 -0.95
N LYS A 73 -0.13 2.38 -1.67
CA LYS A 73 -0.13 2.49 -3.13
C LYS A 73 0.56 3.78 -3.57
N GLY A 74 1.50 3.67 -4.51
CA GLY A 74 2.28 4.78 -5.04
C GLY A 74 3.64 4.97 -4.38
N ASP A 75 3.93 4.29 -3.27
CA ASP A 75 5.22 4.39 -2.59
C ASP A 75 6.34 3.77 -3.44
N PRO A 76 7.51 4.43 -3.52
CA PRO A 76 8.69 3.87 -4.14
C PRO A 76 9.32 2.82 -3.23
N VAL A 77 9.59 1.63 -3.75
CA VAL A 77 10.07 0.49 -2.97
C VAL A 77 11.23 -0.23 -3.62
N VAL A 78 12.03 -0.85 -2.76
CA VAL A 78 13.03 -1.87 -3.10
C VAL A 78 12.57 -3.18 -2.49
N VAL A 79 12.49 -4.22 -3.29
CA VAL A 79 12.08 -5.56 -2.87
C VAL A 79 13.19 -6.54 -3.21
N GLN A 80 13.64 -7.31 -2.25
CA GLN A 80 14.53 -8.44 -2.45
C GLN A 80 13.85 -9.71 -1.99
N GLY A 81 13.96 -10.76 -2.79
CA GLY A 81 13.38 -12.06 -2.44
C GLY A 81 13.66 -13.12 -3.46
N ARG A 82 13.02 -14.26 -3.28
CA ARG A 82 13.13 -15.42 -4.16
C ARG A 82 12.00 -15.41 -5.19
N LEU A 83 12.34 -15.70 -6.44
CA LEU A 83 11.32 -15.97 -7.44
C LEU A 83 10.64 -17.31 -7.14
N ARG A 84 9.33 -17.29 -7.19
CA ARG A 84 8.46 -18.44 -7.04
C ARG A 84 7.52 -18.54 -8.23
N ASP A 85 7.21 -19.76 -8.58
CA ASP A 85 6.11 -20.02 -9.51
C ASP A 85 4.78 -19.91 -8.74
N GLY A 86 4.01 -18.90 -9.06
CA GLY A 86 2.67 -18.67 -8.52
C GLY A 86 1.57 -19.08 -9.51
N SER A 87 1.88 -19.94 -10.46
CA SER A 87 0.93 -20.42 -11.46
C SER A 87 -0.25 -21.15 -10.81
N TRP A 88 -1.43 -20.95 -11.38
CA TRP A 88 -2.64 -21.65 -10.94
C TRP A 88 -3.44 -22.15 -12.14
N GLU A 89 -4.23 -23.17 -11.92
CA GLU A 89 -5.15 -23.71 -12.90
C GLU A 89 -6.59 -23.29 -12.57
N LYS A 90 -7.31 -22.82 -13.57
CA LYS A 90 -8.73 -22.49 -13.47
C LYS A 90 -9.42 -22.91 -14.77
N ASP A 91 -10.50 -23.68 -14.64
CA ASP A 91 -11.32 -24.15 -15.78
C ASP A 91 -10.50 -24.87 -16.87
N GLY A 92 -9.50 -25.69 -16.47
CA GLY A 92 -8.61 -26.41 -17.39
C GLY A 92 -7.54 -25.55 -18.06
N VAL A 93 -7.43 -24.25 -17.70
CA VAL A 93 -6.44 -23.32 -18.22
C VAL A 93 -5.41 -23.02 -17.16
N THR A 94 -4.13 -23.21 -17.48
CA THR A 94 -3.01 -22.86 -16.59
C THR A 94 -2.63 -21.39 -16.80
N TYR A 95 -2.70 -20.61 -15.73
CA TYR A 95 -2.26 -19.22 -15.70
C TYR A 95 -0.86 -19.16 -15.09
N SER A 96 0.09 -18.62 -15.83
CA SER A 96 1.45 -18.43 -15.35
C SER A 96 1.58 -17.09 -14.63
N LYS A 97 2.14 -17.12 -13.44
CA LYS A 97 2.41 -15.93 -12.63
C LYS A 97 3.75 -16.09 -11.93
N VAL A 98 4.60 -15.10 -12.08
CA VAL A 98 5.83 -15.03 -11.31
C VAL A 98 5.58 -14.22 -10.04
N GLU A 99 5.95 -14.78 -8.91
CA GLU A 99 5.80 -14.17 -7.59
C GLU A 99 7.17 -14.04 -6.91
N ILE A 100 7.37 -12.95 -6.18
CA ILE A 100 8.53 -12.73 -5.35
C ILE A 100 8.13 -13.00 -3.90
N GLU A 101 8.71 -14.03 -3.32
CA GLU A 101 8.64 -14.24 -1.87
C GLU A 101 9.71 -13.36 -1.23
N ALA A 102 9.27 -12.24 -0.66
CA ALA A 102 10.18 -11.21 -0.18
C ALA A 102 10.90 -11.64 1.10
N SER A 103 12.20 -11.39 1.13
CA SER A 103 13.05 -11.47 2.33
C SER A 103 13.31 -10.10 2.95
N ALA A 104 13.33 -9.05 2.13
CA ALA A 104 13.49 -7.66 2.56
C ALA A 104 12.69 -6.72 1.66
N VAL A 105 12.08 -5.73 2.27
CA VAL A 105 11.35 -4.66 1.59
C VAL A 105 11.63 -3.35 2.30
N GLY A 106 11.83 -2.28 1.55
CA GLY A 106 12.03 -0.96 2.09
C GLY A 106 11.60 0.13 1.11
N HIS A 107 11.51 1.36 1.60
CA HIS A 107 11.35 2.52 0.74
C HIS A 107 12.61 2.79 -0.07
N ASP A 108 12.46 3.18 -1.32
CA ASP A 108 13.57 3.65 -2.14
C ASP A 108 13.90 5.10 -1.79
N LEU A 109 14.95 5.31 -1.00
CA LEU A 109 15.35 6.63 -0.51
C LEU A 109 15.93 7.53 -1.60
N SER A 110 16.17 7.02 -2.80
CA SER A 110 16.50 7.88 -3.94
C SER A 110 15.32 8.76 -4.38
N LYS A 111 14.12 8.44 -3.93
CA LYS A 111 12.86 9.13 -4.28
C LYS A 111 12.31 10.01 -3.17
N GLY A 112 12.79 9.87 -1.95
CA GLY A 112 12.27 10.62 -0.82
C GLY A 112 12.89 10.19 0.50
N VAL A 113 12.31 10.68 1.59
CA VAL A 113 12.73 10.37 2.96
C VAL A 113 11.77 9.41 3.63
N SER A 114 12.26 8.61 4.55
CA SER A 114 11.46 7.68 5.33
C SER A 114 11.83 7.76 6.80
N GLN A 115 10.87 7.52 7.67
CA GLN A 115 11.06 7.46 9.11
C GLN A 115 10.98 6.02 9.58
N PHE A 116 11.96 5.58 10.36
CA PHE A 116 12.02 4.24 10.89
C PHE A 116 11.57 4.20 12.35
N THR A 117 10.64 3.29 12.64
CA THR A 117 10.25 2.95 14.01
C THR A 117 10.55 1.47 14.24
N LYS A 118 11.34 1.18 15.26
CA LYS A 118 11.67 -0.20 15.60
C LYS A 118 10.40 -0.96 16.00
N SER A 119 10.16 -2.10 15.35
CA SER A 119 9.09 -3.01 15.76
C SER A 119 9.43 -3.60 17.14
N THR A 120 8.58 -3.34 18.12
CA THR A 120 8.66 -4.01 19.43
C THR A 120 7.94 -5.34 19.32
N LEU A 121 8.53 -6.40 19.88
CA LEU A 121 7.95 -7.76 19.90
C LEU A 121 6.73 -7.90 20.82
N GLN A 122 6.00 -6.82 21.10
CA GLN A 122 4.74 -6.92 21.80
C GLN A 122 3.69 -7.52 20.88
N PRO A 123 2.87 -8.46 21.36
CA PRO A 123 1.70 -8.93 20.62
C PRO A 123 0.85 -7.71 20.28
N ARG A 124 0.65 -7.45 18.99
CA ARG A 124 -0.31 -6.42 18.58
C ARG A 124 -1.69 -6.86 19.04
N GLU A 125 -2.37 -5.98 19.74
CA GLU A 125 -3.79 -6.09 20.01
C GLU A 125 -4.53 -6.36 18.69
N PRO A 126 -5.55 -7.22 18.68
CA PRO A 126 -6.34 -7.44 17.48
C PRO A 126 -6.90 -6.10 16.99
N PHE A 127 -6.74 -5.84 15.72
CA PHE A 127 -7.25 -4.64 15.06
C PHE A 127 -8.76 -4.55 15.33
N VAL A 128 -9.16 -3.66 16.21
CA VAL A 128 -10.56 -3.30 16.34
C VAL A 128 -10.87 -2.37 15.19
N GLU A 129 -11.64 -2.86 14.23
CA GLU A 129 -12.20 -2.03 13.17
C GLU A 129 -13.06 -0.95 13.85
N VAL A 130 -12.50 0.25 13.98
CA VAL A 130 -13.27 1.41 14.43
C VAL A 130 -14.16 1.77 13.27
N VAL A 131 -15.38 1.27 13.30
CA VAL A 131 -16.46 1.80 12.47
C VAL A 131 -16.61 3.26 12.90
N ALA A 132 -16.23 4.20 12.04
CA ALA A 132 -16.45 5.61 12.26
C ALA A 132 -17.96 5.83 12.38
N GLU A 133 -18.47 6.02 13.58
CA GLU A 133 -19.79 6.56 13.81
C GLU A 133 -19.85 7.94 13.15
N GLN A 134 -20.70 8.08 12.17
CA GLN A 134 -21.04 9.38 11.60
C GLN A 134 -21.66 10.21 12.73
N PRO A 135 -21.21 11.44 12.96
CA PRO A 135 -21.89 12.31 13.92
C PRO A 135 -23.31 12.55 13.42
N ALA A 136 -24.27 12.18 14.27
CA ALA A 136 -25.68 12.48 14.04
C ALA A 136 -25.84 13.96 13.78
N GLY A 137 -26.63 14.31 12.76
CA GLY A 137 -26.85 15.67 12.32
C GLY A 137 -27.33 16.58 13.46
N VAL A 138 -26.65 17.70 13.57
CA VAL A 138 -27.10 18.81 14.44
C VAL A 138 -28.35 19.38 13.77
N GLY A 139 -29.47 19.22 14.46
CA GLY A 139 -30.72 19.82 14.05
C GLY A 139 -30.62 21.35 14.05
N ASP A 140 -31.11 21.95 12.99
CA ASP A 140 -31.39 23.38 12.90
C ASP A 140 -32.41 23.78 13.99
N ASP A 141 -31.93 24.45 15.03
CA ASP A 141 -32.78 25.21 15.93
C ASP A 141 -32.80 26.67 15.44
N LEU A 142 -33.85 26.98 14.68
CA LEU A 142 -34.21 28.35 14.33
C LEU A 142 -34.80 29.04 15.55
N GLY A 143 -33.90 29.61 16.38
CA GLY A 143 -34.28 30.50 17.46
C GLY A 143 -34.78 31.83 16.92
N ASP A 144 -36.06 32.00 17.12
CA ASP A 144 -36.88 33.19 16.97
C ASP A 144 -36.25 34.42 17.67
N GLU A 145 -35.98 35.49 16.95
CA GLU A 145 -35.46 36.75 17.46
C GLU A 145 -36.61 37.72 17.67
N PRO A 146 -36.89 38.17 18.93
CA PRO A 146 -37.92 39.17 19.12
C PRO A 146 -37.41 40.58 18.84
N ASP A 147 -38.13 41.20 17.97
CA ASP A 147 -38.20 42.61 17.60
C ASP A 147 -38.03 43.56 18.81
N ARG A 148 -37.00 44.41 18.78
CA ARG A 148 -36.90 45.57 19.66
C ARG A 148 -36.89 46.86 18.88
N HIS A 149 -38.07 47.38 18.78
CA HIS A 149 -38.41 48.72 18.46
C HIS A 149 -37.64 49.73 19.35
N VAL A 150 -36.83 50.57 18.79
CA VAL A 150 -36.25 51.73 19.47
C VAL A 150 -36.63 52.99 18.73
N SER A 151 -37.49 53.74 19.40
CA SER A 151 -37.97 55.06 18.99
C SER A 151 -36.83 56.10 19.03
N HIS A 152 -36.77 56.94 17.99
CA HIS A 152 -36.01 58.17 18.00
C HIS A 152 -36.87 59.28 18.61
N PRO A 153 -36.29 60.21 19.41
CA PRO A 153 -36.84 61.53 19.54
C PRO A 153 -36.02 62.52 18.71
N ALA A 154 -36.76 63.38 18.03
CA ALA A 154 -36.29 64.57 17.37
C ALA A 154 -35.97 65.69 18.34
N ALA A 155 -34.89 66.43 18.08
CA ALA A 155 -34.77 67.87 18.25
C ALA A 155 -33.50 68.35 17.55
#